data_da772ffb74144b7467daef847c04ce95
#
_entry.id   da772ffb74144b7467daef847c04ce95
#
_cell.length_a   1.000
_cell.length_b   1.000
_cell.length_c   1.000
_cell.angle_alpha   90.00
_cell.angle_beta   90.00
_cell.angle_gamma   90.00
#
_symmetry.space_group_name_H-M   'P 1'
#
loop_
_entity.id
_entity.type
_entity.pdbx_description
1 polymer ?
#
loop_
_entity_poly.entity_id
_entity_poly.type
_entity_poly.pdbx_seq_one_letter_code
_entity_poly.pdbx_strand_id
1 'polypeptide(L)'
;MTLAESYDALARMVDYPSEKTGLESDCDVVSSFMKKQGLDKQILSSFTDFAAASALSTLQEEYVATFDFNPATAPYLGHHLFGDNQKKGGYMIMLKQEFERFGYIPNGVELPDHLSVVLGFLAHLVRRDGDRDGDKSRQKFIADCVLPGVERLNTAFAARQDSQWKALVETALLLCAADCKEAQPC
;
A
#
# COMPACT_ATOMS: atom_id res chain seq x y z
N MET A 1 7.61 16.21 3.99
CA MET A 1 6.97 14.92 3.69
C MET A 1 5.81 15.16 2.74
N THR A 2 5.88 14.57 1.56
CA THR A 2 4.87 14.67 0.49
C THR A 2 4.05 13.37 0.42
N LEU A 3 2.93 13.39 -0.29
CA LEU A 3 2.12 12.20 -0.54
C LEU A 3 2.94 11.12 -1.29
N ALA A 4 3.74 11.51 -2.29
CA ALA A 4 4.60 10.57 -3.03
C ALA A 4 5.64 9.89 -2.13
N GLU A 5 6.31 10.64 -1.25
CA GLU A 5 7.26 10.06 -0.28
C GLU A 5 6.56 9.08 0.67
N SER A 6 5.32 9.38 1.05
CA SER A 6 4.54 8.51 1.95
C SER A 6 4.10 7.22 1.28
N TYR A 7 3.67 7.29 0.02
CA TYR A 7 3.38 6.08 -0.75
C TYR A 7 4.62 5.21 -0.97
N ASP A 8 5.79 5.80 -1.30
CA ASP A 8 7.04 5.03 -1.43
C ASP A 8 7.49 4.39 -0.12
N ALA A 9 7.43 5.14 0.98
CA ALA A 9 7.79 4.61 2.29
C ALA A 9 6.88 3.43 2.66
N LEU A 10 5.57 3.59 2.47
CA LEU A 10 4.61 2.53 2.76
C LEU A 10 4.78 1.32 1.83
N ALA A 11 5.12 1.54 0.54
CA ALA A 11 5.44 0.48 -0.40
C ALA A 11 6.61 -0.38 0.08
N ARG A 12 7.69 0.24 0.56
CA ARG A 12 8.83 -0.48 1.13
C ARG A 12 8.49 -1.23 2.41
N MET A 13 7.67 -0.62 3.28
CA MET A 13 7.25 -1.27 4.53
C MET A 13 6.33 -2.49 4.33
N VAL A 14 5.51 -2.48 3.27
CA VAL A 14 4.60 -3.59 2.91
C VAL A 14 5.31 -4.68 2.12
N ASP A 15 6.51 -4.43 1.61
CA ASP A 15 7.31 -5.44 0.93
C ASP A 15 8.05 -6.35 1.92
N TYR A 16 8.60 -7.47 1.43
CA TYR A 16 9.41 -8.37 2.25
C TYR A 16 10.62 -7.63 2.84
N PRO A 17 10.80 -7.65 4.15
CA PRO A 17 11.89 -6.92 4.80
C PRO A 17 13.25 -7.59 4.54
N SER A 18 13.94 -7.18 3.48
CA SER A 18 15.28 -7.66 3.15
C SER A 18 16.36 -7.08 4.07
N GLU A 19 16.12 -5.88 4.61
CA GLU A 19 16.99 -5.19 5.55
C GLU A 19 16.16 -4.33 6.52
N LYS A 20 16.76 -3.96 7.64
CA LYS A 20 16.13 -3.07 8.64
C LYS A 20 16.49 -1.60 8.42
N THR A 21 17.51 -1.34 7.58
CA THR A 21 18.00 0.00 7.27
C THR A 21 16.89 0.82 6.59
N GLY A 22 16.60 1.99 7.13
CA GLY A 22 15.58 2.89 6.57
C GLY A 22 14.15 2.67 7.07
N LEU A 23 13.83 1.54 7.71
CA LEU A 23 12.46 1.24 8.16
C LEU A 23 11.93 2.27 9.17
N GLU A 24 12.77 2.70 10.12
CA GLU A 24 12.41 3.75 11.07
C GLU A 24 12.14 5.08 10.38
N SER A 25 13.00 5.44 9.41
CA SER A 25 12.79 6.63 8.59
C SER A 25 11.51 6.57 7.76
N ASP A 26 11.16 5.40 7.24
CA ASP A 26 9.91 5.20 6.49
C ASP A 26 8.67 5.37 7.40
N CYS A 27 8.72 4.84 8.63
CA CYS A 27 7.69 5.08 9.63
C CYS A 27 7.53 6.57 9.95
N ASP A 28 8.63 7.30 10.10
CA ASP A 28 8.63 8.74 10.37
C ASP A 28 8.05 9.54 9.21
N VAL A 29 8.39 9.19 7.97
CA VAL A 29 7.85 9.82 6.75
C VAL A 29 6.33 9.71 6.72
N VAL A 30 5.81 8.49 6.88
CA VAL A 30 4.36 8.22 6.84
C VAL A 30 3.65 8.88 8.00
N SER A 31 4.13 8.73 9.24
CA SER A 31 3.54 9.32 10.44
C SER A 31 3.47 10.85 10.37
N SER A 32 4.54 11.49 9.85
CA SER A 32 4.60 12.94 9.69
C SER A 32 3.60 13.44 8.66
N PHE A 33 3.45 12.71 7.55
CA PHE A 33 2.45 13.04 6.54
C PHE A 33 1.02 12.86 7.07
N MET A 34 0.71 11.73 7.72
CA MET A 34 -0.59 11.48 8.32
C MET A 34 -0.98 12.59 9.31
N LYS A 35 -0.04 12.99 10.18
CA LYS A 35 -0.24 14.11 11.10
C LYS A 35 -0.57 15.42 10.38
N LYS A 36 0.14 15.72 9.28
CA LYS A 36 -0.10 16.93 8.48
C LYS A 36 -1.49 16.92 7.84
N GLN A 37 -1.99 15.75 7.46
CA GLN A 37 -3.32 15.57 6.86
C GLN A 37 -4.45 15.40 7.90
N GLY A 38 -4.15 15.48 9.18
CA GLY A 38 -5.14 15.25 10.23
C GLY A 38 -5.63 13.80 10.33
N LEU A 39 -4.88 12.86 9.77
CA LEU A 39 -5.15 11.42 9.85
C LEU A 39 -4.62 10.86 11.18
N ASP A 40 -5.25 9.80 11.67
CA ASP A 40 -4.83 9.14 12.91
C ASP A 40 -3.52 8.39 12.71
N LYS A 41 -2.42 9.01 13.12
CA LYS A 41 -1.08 8.42 13.08
C LYS A 41 -0.87 7.28 14.09
N GLN A 42 -1.75 7.15 15.10
CA GLN A 42 -1.61 6.10 16.13
C GLN A 42 -1.80 4.70 15.54
N ILE A 43 -2.50 4.60 14.42
CA ILE A 43 -2.66 3.36 13.68
C ILE A 43 -1.31 2.72 13.34
N LEU A 44 -0.32 3.53 12.94
CA LEU A 44 1.02 3.04 12.60
C LEU A 44 1.90 2.74 13.82
N SER A 45 1.54 3.17 15.03
CA SER A 45 2.40 3.09 16.21
C SER A 45 2.75 1.65 16.58
N SER A 46 1.79 0.72 16.50
CA SER A 46 2.03 -0.69 16.82
C SER A 46 3.09 -1.34 15.92
N PHE A 47 3.05 -1.03 14.62
CA PHE A 47 4.08 -1.48 13.69
C PHE A 47 5.43 -0.80 13.96
N THR A 48 5.44 0.50 14.22
CA THR A 48 6.66 1.26 14.51
C THR A 48 7.37 0.70 15.75
N ASP A 49 6.64 0.48 16.84
CA ASP A 49 7.19 -0.07 18.08
C ASP A 49 7.71 -1.52 17.88
N PHE A 50 6.96 -2.33 17.15
CA PHE A 50 7.36 -3.69 16.80
C PHE A 50 8.63 -3.69 15.94
N ALA A 51 8.69 -2.87 14.90
CA ALA A 51 9.84 -2.78 14.02
C ALA A 51 11.10 -2.28 14.74
N ALA A 52 10.96 -1.33 15.66
CA ALA A 52 12.07 -0.82 16.46
C ALA A 52 12.63 -1.91 17.39
N ALA A 53 11.74 -2.67 18.06
CA ALA A 53 12.12 -3.69 19.06
C ALA A 53 12.60 -5.01 18.45
N SER A 54 12.24 -5.34 17.21
CA SER A 54 12.48 -6.66 16.61
C SER A 54 13.79 -6.75 15.85
N ALA A 55 14.40 -7.94 15.86
CA ALA A 55 15.48 -8.28 14.93
C ALA A 55 14.92 -8.45 13.50
N LEU A 56 15.77 -8.34 12.47
CA LEU A 56 15.36 -8.54 11.08
C LEU A 56 14.71 -9.92 10.86
N SER A 57 15.28 -10.97 11.44
CA SER A 57 14.73 -12.33 11.35
C SER A 57 13.30 -12.43 11.89
N THR A 58 13.00 -11.71 12.98
CA THR A 58 11.64 -11.67 13.54
C THR A 58 10.67 -10.96 12.62
N LEU A 59 11.11 -9.86 11.99
CA LEU A 59 10.29 -9.16 10.98
C LEU A 59 10.00 -10.07 9.78
N GLN A 60 11.02 -10.81 9.31
CA GLN A 60 10.87 -11.75 8.19
C GLN A 60 9.94 -12.91 8.53
N GLU A 61 10.07 -13.50 9.71
CA GLU A 61 9.19 -14.58 10.19
C GLU A 61 7.73 -14.12 10.27
N GLU A 62 7.49 -12.95 10.85
CA GLU A 62 6.15 -12.38 10.96
C GLU A 62 5.56 -12.00 9.60
N TYR A 63 6.39 -11.48 8.67
CA TYR A 63 5.95 -11.22 7.28
C TYR A 63 5.46 -12.50 6.62
N VAL A 64 6.30 -13.55 6.63
CA VAL A 64 5.98 -14.85 6.02
C VAL A 64 4.74 -15.47 6.66
N ALA A 65 4.62 -15.42 7.99
CA ALA A 65 3.44 -15.93 8.71
C ALA A 65 2.16 -15.15 8.38
N THR A 66 2.29 -13.85 8.12
CA THR A 66 1.15 -12.97 7.85
C THR A 66 0.71 -13.06 6.39
N PHE A 67 1.64 -13.04 5.45
CA PHE A 67 1.36 -12.86 4.03
C PHE A 67 1.56 -14.12 3.19
N ASP A 68 2.68 -14.85 3.37
CA ASP A 68 3.01 -15.97 2.48
C ASP A 68 2.26 -17.25 2.87
N PHE A 69 2.16 -17.54 4.16
CA PHE A 69 1.47 -18.75 4.64
C PHE A 69 -0.01 -18.53 4.92
N ASN A 70 -0.53 -17.35 4.68
CA ASN A 70 -1.94 -17.05 4.90
C ASN A 70 -2.59 -16.42 3.66
N PRO A 71 -3.21 -17.23 2.79
CA PRO A 71 -3.88 -16.72 1.59
C PRO A 71 -4.94 -15.65 1.88
N ALA A 72 -5.57 -15.70 3.08
CA ALA A 72 -6.59 -14.74 3.46
C ALA A 72 -6.06 -13.31 3.64
N THR A 73 -4.78 -13.15 3.97
CA THR A 73 -4.12 -11.85 4.16
C THR A 73 -3.03 -11.58 3.15
N ALA A 74 -2.85 -12.44 2.13
CA ALA A 74 -1.87 -12.24 1.08
C ALA A 74 -2.03 -10.85 0.42
N PRO A 75 -0.93 -10.09 0.18
CA PRO A 75 -1.01 -8.68 -0.17
C PRO A 75 -1.28 -8.45 -1.67
N TYR A 76 -2.04 -9.33 -2.30
CA TYR A 76 -2.41 -9.28 -3.72
C TYR A 76 -3.85 -8.82 -3.90
N LEU A 77 -4.05 -7.58 -4.37
CA LEU A 77 -5.37 -6.97 -4.47
C LEU A 77 -6.32 -7.74 -5.39
N GLY A 78 -5.82 -8.29 -6.49
CA GLY A 78 -6.61 -9.11 -7.41
C GLY A 78 -7.15 -10.39 -6.77
N HIS A 79 -6.42 -10.97 -5.81
CA HIS A 79 -6.91 -12.10 -5.02
C HIS A 79 -8.13 -11.71 -4.18
N HIS A 80 -8.08 -10.57 -3.50
CA HIS A 80 -9.18 -10.08 -2.68
C HIS A 80 -10.39 -9.63 -3.49
N LEU A 81 -10.16 -9.09 -4.70
CA LEU A 81 -11.24 -8.64 -5.57
C LEU A 81 -11.98 -9.79 -6.27
N PHE A 82 -11.26 -10.81 -6.70
CA PHE A 82 -11.78 -11.81 -7.62
C PHE A 82 -11.57 -13.26 -7.17
N GLY A 83 -10.78 -13.52 -6.12
CA GLY A 83 -10.39 -14.87 -5.73
C GLY A 83 -9.67 -15.57 -6.89
N ASP A 84 -10.00 -16.85 -7.12
CA ASP A 84 -9.42 -17.65 -8.21
C ASP A 84 -10.19 -17.52 -9.54
N ASN A 85 -10.95 -16.43 -9.72
CA ASN A 85 -11.74 -16.20 -10.93
C ASN A 85 -10.87 -15.69 -12.09
N GLN A 86 -11.25 -16.03 -13.31
CA GLN A 86 -10.58 -15.53 -14.55
C GLN A 86 -10.53 -13.99 -14.65
N LYS A 87 -11.43 -13.27 -13.97
CA LYS A 87 -11.41 -11.81 -13.89
C LYS A 87 -10.13 -11.27 -13.27
N LYS A 88 -9.44 -12.04 -12.41
CA LYS A 88 -8.13 -11.68 -11.86
C LYS A 88 -7.11 -11.47 -13.00
N GLY A 89 -7.11 -12.32 -14.03
CA GLY A 89 -6.23 -12.16 -15.19
C GLY A 89 -6.46 -10.82 -15.92
N GLY A 90 -7.72 -10.44 -16.12
CA GLY A 90 -8.10 -9.15 -16.71
C GLY A 90 -7.62 -7.96 -15.88
N TYR A 91 -7.73 -8.05 -14.56
CA TYR A 91 -7.23 -7.03 -13.65
C TYR A 91 -5.71 -6.87 -13.72
N MET A 92 -4.96 -7.97 -13.77
CA MET A 92 -3.50 -7.96 -13.93
C MET A 92 -3.07 -7.31 -15.25
N ILE A 93 -3.79 -7.59 -16.34
CA ILE A 93 -3.53 -6.98 -17.65
C ILE A 93 -3.79 -5.50 -17.59
N MET A 94 -4.90 -5.07 -17.00
CA MET A 94 -5.25 -3.67 -16.83
C MET A 94 -4.18 -2.91 -16.03
N LEU A 95 -3.69 -3.46 -14.89
CA LEU A 95 -2.61 -2.85 -14.13
C LEU A 95 -1.34 -2.66 -14.96
N LYS A 96 -0.92 -3.69 -15.72
CA LYS A 96 0.26 -3.60 -16.60
C LYS A 96 0.08 -2.51 -17.66
N GLN A 97 -1.10 -2.41 -18.27
CA GLN A 97 -1.39 -1.36 -19.25
C GLN A 97 -1.31 0.03 -18.65
N GLU A 98 -1.81 0.23 -17.42
CA GLU A 98 -1.67 1.51 -16.72
C GLU A 98 -0.20 1.80 -16.37
N PHE A 99 0.58 0.81 -15.93
CA PHE A 99 2.01 0.98 -15.70
C PHE A 99 2.74 1.41 -16.97
N GLU A 100 2.51 0.75 -18.08
CA GLU A 100 3.08 1.09 -19.39
C GLU A 100 2.65 2.49 -19.84
N ARG A 101 1.36 2.81 -19.74
CA ARG A 101 0.80 4.12 -20.10
C ARG A 101 1.50 5.27 -19.39
N PHE A 102 1.82 5.09 -18.12
CA PHE A 102 2.48 6.12 -17.30
C PHE A 102 4.01 5.94 -17.22
N GLY A 103 4.59 4.95 -17.88
CA GLY A 103 6.03 4.71 -17.90
C GLY A 103 6.57 4.26 -16.54
N TYR A 104 5.75 3.56 -15.76
CA TYR A 104 6.16 2.97 -14.49
C TYR A 104 6.75 1.58 -14.72
N ILE A 105 7.94 1.35 -14.18
CA ILE A 105 8.61 0.06 -14.20
C ILE A 105 8.72 -0.42 -12.76
N PRO A 106 7.95 -1.46 -12.35
CA PRO A 106 8.06 -2.01 -11.00
C PRO A 106 9.47 -2.51 -10.71
N ASN A 107 9.97 -2.25 -9.53
CA ASN A 107 11.21 -2.84 -9.03
C ASN A 107 10.91 -4.22 -8.42
N GLY A 108 11.78 -5.20 -8.68
CA GLY A 108 11.64 -6.54 -8.10
C GLY A 108 10.84 -7.52 -8.95
N VAL A 109 10.40 -8.61 -8.30
CA VAL A 109 9.79 -9.78 -8.95
C VAL A 109 8.30 -9.93 -8.63
N GLU A 110 7.74 -9.05 -7.81
CA GLU A 110 6.36 -9.13 -7.36
C GLU A 110 5.35 -8.93 -8.51
N LEU A 111 4.17 -9.49 -8.34
CA LEU A 111 3.09 -9.35 -9.30
C LEU A 111 2.55 -7.90 -9.32
N PRO A 112 1.99 -7.43 -10.44
CA PRO A 112 1.47 -6.07 -10.56
C PRO A 112 0.42 -5.68 -9.52
N ASP A 113 -0.32 -6.64 -8.99
CA ASP A 113 -1.37 -6.45 -7.99
C ASP A 113 -0.88 -6.59 -6.53
N HIS A 114 0.42 -6.81 -6.32
CA HIS A 114 1.01 -6.76 -4.99
C HIS A 114 0.89 -5.33 -4.43
N LEU A 115 0.49 -5.20 -3.16
CA LEU A 115 0.23 -3.90 -2.56
C LEU A 115 1.44 -2.97 -2.61
N SER A 116 2.68 -3.48 -2.42
CA SER A 116 3.90 -2.68 -2.53
C SER A 116 4.09 -2.11 -3.94
N VAL A 117 3.82 -2.90 -4.98
CA VAL A 117 3.92 -2.47 -6.39
C VAL A 117 2.89 -1.39 -6.71
N VAL A 118 1.64 -1.59 -6.25
CA VAL A 118 0.57 -0.62 -6.48
C VAL A 118 0.86 0.70 -5.76
N LEU A 119 1.32 0.67 -4.51
CA LEU A 119 1.71 1.88 -3.77
C LEU A 119 2.89 2.62 -4.44
N GLY A 120 3.90 1.88 -4.92
CA GLY A 120 4.99 2.46 -5.71
C GLY A 120 4.50 3.14 -6.99
N PHE A 121 3.52 2.54 -7.68
CA PHE A 121 2.87 3.16 -8.82
C PHE A 121 2.12 4.44 -8.45
N LEU A 122 1.38 4.46 -7.34
CA LEU A 122 0.71 5.67 -6.85
C LEU A 122 1.72 6.79 -6.54
N ALA A 123 2.85 6.46 -5.91
CA ALA A 123 3.93 7.42 -5.70
C ALA A 123 4.47 8.01 -7.02
N HIS A 124 4.63 7.15 -8.04
CA HIS A 124 5.05 7.57 -9.37
C HIS A 124 4.03 8.51 -10.03
N LEU A 125 2.73 8.20 -9.93
CA LEU A 125 1.66 9.06 -10.45
C LEU A 125 1.68 10.44 -9.79
N VAL A 126 1.75 10.51 -8.45
CA VAL A 126 1.83 11.78 -7.71
C VAL A 126 2.99 12.65 -8.17
N ARG A 127 4.16 12.05 -8.51
CA ARG A 127 5.30 12.82 -9.02
C ARG A 127 5.12 13.35 -10.42
N ARG A 128 4.32 12.66 -11.22
CA ARG A 128 4.02 13.09 -12.61
C ARG A 128 2.88 14.09 -12.69
N ASP A 129 1.95 14.01 -11.75
CA ASP A 129 0.77 14.86 -11.73
C ASP A 129 1.18 16.29 -11.37
N GLY A 130 1.47 17.07 -12.39
CA GLY A 130 1.77 18.50 -12.30
C GLY A 130 0.54 19.37 -12.48
N ASP A 131 -0.64 18.77 -12.78
CA ASP A 131 -1.87 19.48 -13.07
C ASP A 131 -3.11 18.77 -12.49
N ARG A 132 -4.26 19.49 -12.52
CA ARG A 132 -5.55 18.99 -11.99
C ARG A 132 -6.10 17.77 -12.72
N ASP A 133 -5.74 17.54 -13.97
CA ASP A 133 -6.26 16.43 -14.76
C ASP A 133 -5.50 15.13 -14.44
N GLY A 134 -4.20 15.22 -14.12
CA GLY A 134 -3.42 14.13 -13.59
C GLY A 134 -3.96 13.65 -12.24
N ASP A 135 -4.22 14.56 -11.31
CA ASP A 135 -4.83 14.26 -10.01
C ASP A 135 -6.15 13.51 -10.15
N LYS A 136 -7.06 13.96 -11.02
CA LYS A 136 -8.35 13.28 -11.26
C LYS A 136 -8.16 11.87 -11.83
N SER A 137 -7.20 11.67 -12.73
CA SER A 137 -6.92 10.36 -13.31
C SER A 137 -6.40 9.39 -12.26
N ARG A 138 -5.47 9.83 -11.38
CA ARG A 138 -4.97 9.05 -10.27
C ARG A 138 -6.07 8.70 -9.29
N GLN A 139 -6.89 9.67 -8.89
CA GLN A 139 -7.98 9.46 -7.95
C GLN A 139 -9.03 8.48 -8.47
N LYS A 140 -9.36 8.58 -9.76
CA LYS A 140 -10.24 7.61 -10.41
C LYS A 140 -9.61 6.20 -10.40
N PHE A 141 -8.31 6.09 -10.69
CA PHE A 141 -7.61 4.81 -10.63
C PHE A 141 -7.63 4.23 -9.21
N ILE A 142 -7.40 5.06 -8.18
CA ILE A 142 -7.47 4.62 -6.78
C ILE A 142 -8.89 4.15 -6.46
N ALA A 143 -9.92 4.94 -6.75
CA ALA A 143 -11.30 4.63 -6.43
C ALA A 143 -11.80 3.35 -7.11
N ASP A 144 -11.47 3.16 -8.38
CA ASP A 144 -12.01 2.07 -9.19
C ASP A 144 -11.18 0.78 -9.08
N CYS A 145 -9.85 0.90 -8.88
CA CYS A 145 -8.93 -0.22 -9.05
C CYS A 145 -8.17 -0.61 -7.79
N VAL A 146 -7.92 0.32 -6.87
CA VAL A 146 -7.07 0.08 -5.70
C VAL A 146 -7.88 -0.06 -4.41
N LEU A 147 -8.67 0.98 -4.10
CA LEU A 147 -9.38 1.09 -2.82
C LEU A 147 -10.26 -0.12 -2.51
N PRO A 148 -11.07 -0.66 -3.45
CA PRO A 148 -11.89 -1.83 -3.15
C PRO A 148 -11.08 -3.08 -2.77
N GLY A 149 -9.88 -3.24 -3.33
CA GLY A 149 -8.97 -4.33 -3.00
C GLY A 149 -8.34 -4.17 -1.62
N VAL A 150 -7.91 -2.95 -1.29
CA VAL A 150 -7.33 -2.62 0.02
C VAL A 150 -8.37 -2.74 1.13
N GLU A 151 -9.62 -2.31 0.89
CA GLU A 151 -10.74 -2.47 1.84
C GLU A 151 -10.99 -3.94 2.17
N ARG A 152 -11.00 -4.82 1.17
CA ARG A 152 -11.19 -6.25 1.37
C ARG A 152 -10.01 -6.90 2.09
N LEU A 153 -8.78 -6.54 1.73
CA LEU A 153 -7.58 -6.97 2.45
C LEU A 153 -7.63 -6.53 3.91
N ASN A 154 -7.98 -5.27 4.18
CA ASN A 154 -8.12 -4.77 5.55
C ASN A 154 -9.20 -5.53 6.33
N THR A 155 -10.32 -5.84 5.69
CA THR A 155 -11.39 -6.66 6.30
C THR A 155 -10.91 -8.07 6.64
N ALA A 156 -10.06 -8.66 5.79
CA ALA A 156 -9.48 -9.99 6.04
C ALA A 156 -8.59 -10.03 7.30
N PHE A 157 -7.95 -8.92 7.64
CA PHE A 157 -7.19 -8.79 8.89
C PHE A 157 -8.07 -8.80 10.17
N ALA A 158 -9.39 -8.75 10.07
CA ALA A 158 -10.25 -8.90 11.24
C ALA A 158 -10.03 -10.25 11.98
N ALA A 159 -9.60 -11.29 11.26
CA ALA A 159 -9.24 -12.59 11.81
C ALA A 159 -7.76 -12.67 12.31
N ARG A 160 -6.94 -11.65 12.06
CA ARG A 160 -5.51 -11.57 12.40
C ARG A 160 -5.17 -10.25 13.09
N GLN A 161 -5.93 -9.94 14.13
CA GLN A 161 -5.75 -8.70 14.90
C GLN A 161 -4.42 -8.64 15.66
N ASP A 162 -3.75 -9.77 15.84
CA ASP A 162 -2.45 -9.93 16.44
C ASP A 162 -1.27 -9.54 15.53
N SER A 163 -1.49 -9.49 14.20
CA SER A 163 -0.44 -9.12 13.26
C SER A 163 -0.19 -7.60 13.25
N GLN A 164 1.08 -7.22 13.44
CA GLN A 164 1.51 -5.83 13.37
C GLN A 164 1.42 -5.27 11.94
N TRP A 165 1.47 -6.12 10.94
CA TRP A 165 1.33 -5.77 9.52
C TRP A 165 -0.06 -5.23 9.17
N LYS A 166 -1.07 -5.51 9.99
CA LYS A 166 -2.41 -4.90 9.88
C LYS A 166 -2.34 -3.38 9.85
N ALA A 167 -1.49 -2.78 10.69
CA ALA A 167 -1.33 -1.34 10.78
C ALA A 167 -0.89 -0.71 9.44
N LEU A 168 -0.07 -1.41 8.66
CA LEU A 168 0.36 -0.95 7.34
C LEU A 168 -0.79 -0.98 6.32
N VAL A 169 -1.62 -2.02 6.35
CA VAL A 169 -2.80 -2.13 5.47
C VAL A 169 -3.84 -1.07 5.81
N GLU A 170 -4.10 -0.84 7.10
CA GLU A 170 -4.99 0.26 7.56
C GLU A 170 -4.45 1.63 7.13
N THR A 171 -3.14 1.83 7.23
CA THR A 171 -2.48 3.05 6.78
C THR A 171 -2.62 3.25 5.27
N ALA A 172 -2.42 2.18 4.47
CA ALA A 172 -2.64 2.22 3.03
C ALA A 172 -4.09 2.60 2.67
N LEU A 173 -5.05 2.03 3.38
CA LEU A 173 -6.46 2.36 3.22
C LEU A 173 -6.74 3.85 3.48
N LEU A 174 -6.22 4.39 4.59
CA LEU A 174 -6.40 5.79 4.94
C LEU A 174 -5.76 6.74 3.94
N LEU A 175 -4.53 6.45 3.49
CA LEU A 175 -3.84 7.28 2.50
C LEU A 175 -4.58 7.29 1.16
N CYS A 176 -5.00 6.13 0.66
CA CYS A 176 -5.77 6.02 -0.57
C CYS A 176 -7.12 6.73 -0.46
N ALA A 177 -7.82 6.58 0.65
CA ALA A 177 -9.11 7.26 0.89
C ALA A 177 -8.96 8.77 1.02
N ALA A 178 -7.88 9.27 1.62
CA ALA A 178 -7.60 10.70 1.74
C ALA A 178 -7.26 11.31 0.37
N ASP A 179 -6.42 10.64 -0.44
CA ASP A 179 -6.06 11.07 -1.79
C ASP A 179 -7.30 11.20 -2.70
N CYS A 180 -8.29 10.30 -2.55
CA CYS A 180 -9.55 10.40 -3.27
C CYS A 180 -10.42 11.59 -2.85
N LYS A 181 -10.32 12.06 -1.60
CA LYS A 181 -11.18 13.14 -1.06
C LYS A 181 -10.69 14.54 -1.41
N GLU A 182 -9.40 14.73 -1.64
CA GLU A 182 -8.83 16.04 -1.98
C GLU A 182 -9.36 16.64 -3.29
N ALA A 183 -10.08 15.85 -4.10
CA ALA A 183 -10.64 16.26 -5.39
C ALA A 183 -12.04 16.90 -5.34
N GLN A 184 -12.70 17.01 -4.19
CA GLN A 184 -13.99 17.70 -4.12
C GLN A 184 -13.75 19.19 -3.86
N PRO A 185 -13.80 20.05 -4.90
CA PRO A 185 -13.90 21.48 -4.65
C PRO A 185 -15.29 21.76 -4.04
N CYS A 186 -15.30 22.53 -2.97
CA CYS A 186 -16.52 23.18 -2.48
C CYS A 186 -17.18 24.03 -3.57
#